data_1204dda3cf106050f672ca7d5353cd92
#
_entry.id   1204dda3cf106050f672ca7d5353cd92
#
_cell.length_a   1.000
_cell.length_b   1.000
_cell.length_c   1.000
_cell.angle_alpha   90.00
_cell.angle_beta   90.00
_cell.angle_gamma   90.00
#
_symmetry.space_group_name_H-M   'P 1'
#
loop_
_entity.id
_entity.type
_entity.pdbx_description
1 polymer ?
#
loop_
_entity_poly.entity_id
_entity_poly.type
_entity_poly.pdbx_seq_one_letter_code
_entity_poly.pdbx_strand_id
1 'polypeptide(L)'
;TERLQALNDRSGQRVSLIGWSLGGIISRILASKNPELVRQVITLGTPFGDPRNTSVYAIFNKLRKHSMNDADVDQWLSLCNAPLGTIPLSILYSASDGLVSSHIAVKEACKQSPLLENIHVESSHLGFTCNPMALYIIADRLAQPEINWQPYRHRQAVHDLLS
;
A
#
# COMPACT_ATOMS: atom_id res chain seq x y z
N THR A 1 11.74 -5.80 -11.48
CA THR A 1 13.04 -5.85 -10.76
C THR A 1 14.07 -4.96 -11.44
N GLU A 2 14.37 -5.14 -12.74
CA GLU A 2 15.39 -4.36 -13.49
C GLU A 2 15.22 -2.84 -13.34
N ARG A 3 13.99 -2.33 -13.47
CA ARG A 3 13.72 -0.89 -13.30
C ARG A 3 13.99 -0.40 -11.87
N LEU A 4 13.67 -1.23 -10.88
CA LEU A 4 13.92 -0.92 -9.47
C LEU A 4 15.43 -0.84 -9.21
N GLN A 5 16.18 -1.81 -9.71
CA GLN A 5 17.64 -1.81 -9.64
C GLN A 5 18.23 -0.56 -10.31
N ALA A 6 17.81 -0.25 -11.53
CA ALA A 6 18.28 0.92 -12.25
C ALA A 6 18.02 2.25 -11.52
N LEU A 7 16.88 2.36 -10.80
CA LEU A 7 16.58 3.53 -9.98
C LEU A 7 17.52 3.61 -8.77
N ASN A 8 17.77 2.49 -8.11
CA ASN A 8 18.67 2.41 -6.97
C ASN A 8 20.11 2.76 -7.41
N ASP A 9 20.59 2.19 -8.51
CA ASP A 9 21.94 2.45 -9.05
C ASP A 9 22.14 3.93 -9.38
N ARG A 10 21.11 4.58 -9.92
CA ARG A 10 21.15 6.02 -10.28
C ARG A 10 21.12 6.95 -9.09
N SER A 11 20.36 6.62 -8.06
CA SER A 11 20.16 7.49 -6.90
C SER A 11 21.13 7.20 -5.76
N GLY A 12 21.71 6.01 -5.73
CA GLY A 12 22.46 5.49 -4.58
C GLY A 12 21.58 5.27 -3.33
N GLN A 13 20.25 5.26 -3.50
CA GLN A 13 19.29 5.19 -2.38
C GLN A 13 18.24 4.12 -2.63
N ARG A 14 17.72 3.52 -1.54
CA ARG A 14 16.59 2.62 -1.62
C ARG A 14 15.33 3.36 -2.09
N VAL A 15 14.48 2.69 -2.87
CA VAL A 15 13.34 3.27 -3.56
C VAL A 15 12.07 3.17 -2.68
N SER A 16 11.33 4.26 -2.53
CA SER A 16 9.99 4.22 -1.97
C SER A 16 8.98 3.83 -3.05
N LEU A 17 8.14 2.84 -2.75
CA LEU A 17 7.10 2.37 -3.66
C LEU A 17 5.74 2.90 -3.22
N ILE A 18 5.02 3.51 -4.16
CA ILE A 18 3.63 3.96 -3.94
C ILE A 18 2.75 3.18 -4.91
N GLY A 19 1.76 2.48 -4.38
CA GLY A 19 0.86 1.66 -5.18
C GLY A 19 -0.61 1.96 -4.91
N TRP A 20 -1.35 2.30 -5.96
CA TRP A 20 -2.79 2.47 -5.90
C TRP A 20 -3.50 1.20 -6.40
N SER A 21 -4.56 0.77 -5.68
CA SER A 21 -5.37 -0.40 -6.04
C SER A 21 -4.50 -1.65 -6.22
N LEU A 22 -4.57 -2.35 -7.33
CA LEU A 22 -3.71 -3.48 -7.68
C LEU A 22 -2.21 -3.13 -7.67
N GLY A 23 -1.87 -1.87 -7.98
CA GLY A 23 -0.50 -1.37 -7.90
C GLY A 23 0.12 -1.52 -6.50
N GLY A 24 -0.70 -1.47 -5.45
CA GLY A 24 -0.24 -1.70 -4.08
C GLY A 24 0.20 -3.15 -3.84
N ILE A 25 -0.50 -4.13 -4.42
CA ILE A 25 -0.08 -5.54 -4.36
C ILE A 25 1.24 -5.73 -5.11
N ILE A 26 1.35 -5.16 -6.32
CA ILE A 26 2.59 -5.25 -7.11
C ILE A 26 3.76 -4.63 -6.34
N SER A 27 3.56 -3.45 -5.74
CA SER A 27 4.58 -2.78 -4.92
C SER A 27 5.03 -3.65 -3.74
N ARG A 28 4.08 -4.28 -3.07
CA ARG A 28 4.36 -5.18 -1.96
C ARG A 28 5.12 -6.42 -2.39
N ILE A 29 4.74 -7.05 -3.49
CA ILE A 29 5.45 -8.22 -4.06
C ILE A 29 6.87 -7.84 -4.45
N LEU A 30 7.06 -6.67 -5.09
CA LEU A 30 8.39 -6.18 -5.42
C LEU A 30 9.26 -5.96 -4.18
N ALA A 31 8.67 -5.37 -3.14
CA ALA A 31 9.36 -5.12 -1.88
C ALA A 31 9.76 -6.43 -1.17
N SER A 32 8.87 -7.42 -1.10
CA SER A 32 9.18 -8.70 -0.46
C SER A 32 10.27 -9.50 -1.19
N LYS A 33 10.40 -9.31 -2.52
CA LYS A 33 11.41 -9.99 -3.34
C LYS A 33 12.74 -9.26 -3.45
N ASN A 34 12.76 -7.96 -3.13
CA ASN A 34 13.95 -7.11 -3.26
C ASN A 34 14.06 -6.16 -2.06
N PRO A 35 14.15 -6.71 -0.84
CA PRO A 35 14.11 -5.89 0.38
C PRO A 35 15.28 -4.91 0.47
N GLU A 36 16.42 -5.23 -0.14
CA GLU A 36 17.61 -4.39 -0.17
C GLU A 36 17.44 -3.14 -1.04
N LEU A 37 16.51 -3.15 -2.00
CA LEU A 37 16.26 -2.06 -2.93
C LEU A 37 15.10 -1.15 -2.50
N VAL A 38 14.27 -1.60 -1.53
CA VAL A 38 13.05 -0.89 -1.16
C VAL A 38 13.17 -0.29 0.23
N ARG A 39 12.90 1.02 0.30
CA ARG A 39 12.91 1.79 1.54
C ARG A 39 11.61 1.64 2.33
N GLN A 40 10.47 1.76 1.66
CA GLN A 40 9.13 1.68 2.22
C GLN A 40 8.09 1.41 1.13
N VAL A 41 6.91 0.95 1.55
CA VAL A 41 5.75 0.78 0.67
C VAL A 41 4.58 1.60 1.22
N ILE A 42 3.94 2.37 0.34
CA ILE A 42 2.71 3.12 0.64
C ILE A 42 1.63 2.61 -0.32
N THR A 43 0.49 2.22 0.20
CA THR A 43 -0.61 1.68 -0.62
C THR A 43 -1.89 2.48 -0.44
N LEU A 44 -2.68 2.60 -1.50
CA LEU A 44 -3.89 3.41 -1.58
C LEU A 44 -5.04 2.54 -2.08
N GLY A 45 -6.08 2.31 -1.27
CA GLY A 45 -7.24 1.50 -1.65
C GLY A 45 -6.86 0.13 -2.22
N THR A 46 -5.91 -0.57 -1.60
CA THR A 46 -5.35 -1.83 -2.09
C THR A 46 -6.10 -3.02 -1.48
N PRO A 47 -6.58 -3.99 -2.30
CA PRO A 47 -7.31 -5.16 -1.82
C PRO A 47 -6.35 -6.26 -1.32
N PHE A 48 -6.06 -6.30 -0.03
CA PHE A 48 -5.18 -7.32 0.57
C PHE A 48 -5.89 -8.63 0.91
N GLY A 49 -7.22 -8.64 0.96
CA GLY A 49 -8.03 -9.82 1.22
C GLY A 49 -8.34 -10.64 -0.04
N ASP A 50 -9.32 -11.53 0.07
CA ASP A 50 -9.79 -12.34 -1.06
C ASP A 50 -10.32 -11.43 -2.17
N PRO A 51 -9.71 -11.43 -3.36
CA PRO A 51 -10.09 -10.54 -4.44
C PRO A 51 -11.52 -10.80 -4.94
N ARG A 52 -12.08 -12.00 -4.74
CA ARG A 52 -13.46 -12.35 -5.13
C ARG A 52 -14.50 -11.52 -4.38
N ASN A 53 -14.14 -10.99 -3.22
CA ASN A 53 -14.98 -10.12 -2.40
C ASN A 53 -14.84 -8.63 -2.77
N THR A 54 -14.29 -8.31 -3.94
CA THR A 54 -14.12 -6.94 -4.41
C THR A 54 -14.90 -6.69 -5.70
N SER A 55 -15.39 -5.46 -5.88
CA SER A 55 -15.96 -5.02 -7.16
C SER A 55 -14.90 -4.99 -8.28
N VAL A 56 -13.63 -5.01 -7.91
CA VAL A 56 -12.49 -5.05 -8.85
C VAL A 56 -12.30 -6.45 -9.45
N TYR A 57 -12.91 -7.48 -8.87
CA TYR A 57 -12.76 -8.87 -9.33
C TYR A 57 -13.17 -9.07 -10.79
N ALA A 58 -14.26 -8.40 -11.23
CA ALA A 58 -14.69 -8.46 -12.63
C ALA A 58 -13.63 -7.90 -13.59
N ILE A 59 -12.95 -6.80 -13.18
CA ILE A 59 -11.85 -6.20 -13.95
C ILE A 59 -10.64 -7.15 -13.96
N PHE A 60 -10.36 -7.76 -12.81
CA PHE A 60 -9.26 -8.71 -12.65
C PHE A 60 -9.43 -9.94 -13.53
N ASN A 61 -10.64 -10.53 -13.56
CA ASN A 61 -10.96 -11.68 -14.41
C ASN A 61 -10.86 -11.33 -15.90
N LYS A 62 -11.29 -10.12 -16.29
CA LYS A 62 -11.18 -9.65 -17.67
C LYS A 62 -9.72 -9.53 -18.13
N LEU A 63 -8.83 -9.09 -17.23
CA LEU A 63 -7.39 -8.99 -17.52
C LEU A 63 -6.72 -10.37 -17.58
N ARG A 64 -7.11 -11.31 -16.72
CA ARG A 64 -6.55 -12.68 -16.68
C ARG A 64 -7.16 -13.64 -17.72
N LYS A 65 -8.27 -13.30 -18.35
CA LYS A 65 -9.07 -14.16 -19.26
C LYS A 65 -9.67 -15.42 -18.61
N HIS A 66 -9.50 -15.62 -17.31
CA HIS A 66 -9.99 -16.80 -16.56
C HIS A 66 -10.43 -16.38 -15.16
N SER A 67 -11.48 -16.99 -14.65
CA SER A 67 -11.88 -16.85 -13.24
C SER A 67 -10.81 -17.46 -12.32
N MET A 68 -10.61 -16.87 -11.16
CA MET A 68 -9.72 -17.43 -10.13
C MET A 68 -10.38 -18.66 -9.50
N ASN A 69 -9.66 -19.76 -9.43
CA ASN A 69 -10.01 -20.90 -8.59
C ASN A 69 -9.45 -20.71 -7.17
N ASP A 70 -9.73 -21.64 -6.26
CA ASP A 70 -9.27 -21.52 -4.87
C ASP A 70 -7.75 -21.51 -4.74
N ALA A 71 -7.04 -22.28 -5.55
CA ALA A 71 -5.57 -22.28 -5.56
C ALA A 71 -4.99 -20.93 -6.02
N ASP A 72 -5.63 -20.27 -6.99
CA ASP A 72 -5.25 -18.91 -7.41
C ASP A 72 -5.46 -17.90 -6.28
N VAL A 73 -6.54 -18.05 -5.50
CA VAL A 73 -6.83 -17.19 -4.35
C VAL A 73 -5.83 -17.43 -3.23
N ASP A 74 -5.50 -18.66 -2.93
CA ASP A 74 -4.48 -19.01 -1.92
C ASP A 74 -3.11 -18.43 -2.30
N GLN A 75 -2.74 -18.54 -3.58
CA GLN A 75 -1.53 -17.92 -4.10
C GLN A 75 -1.57 -16.39 -3.97
N TRP A 76 -2.69 -15.77 -4.29
CA TRP A 76 -2.89 -14.33 -4.12
C TRP A 76 -2.73 -13.92 -2.66
N LEU A 77 -3.41 -14.60 -1.74
CA LEU A 77 -3.33 -14.30 -0.32
C LEU A 77 -1.92 -14.50 0.23
N SER A 78 -1.22 -15.54 -0.23
CA SER A 78 0.19 -15.77 0.12
C SER A 78 1.06 -14.59 -0.31
N LEU A 79 0.92 -14.11 -1.55
CA LEU A 79 1.63 -12.93 -2.05
C LEU A 79 1.27 -11.66 -1.27
N CYS A 80 -0.03 -11.45 -0.98
CA CYS A 80 -0.51 -10.33 -0.17
C CYS A 80 0.01 -10.37 1.27
N ASN A 81 0.35 -11.53 1.79
CA ASN A 81 0.80 -11.73 3.17
C ASN A 81 2.30 -12.00 3.28
N ALA A 82 3.04 -12.01 2.17
CA ALA A 82 4.48 -12.18 2.20
C ALA A 82 5.14 -11.19 3.18
N PRO A 83 6.07 -11.63 4.03
CA PRO A 83 6.70 -10.76 5.01
C PRO A 83 7.52 -9.67 4.32
N LEU A 84 7.48 -8.46 4.86
CA LEU A 84 8.28 -7.33 4.38
C LEU A 84 9.54 -7.09 5.23
N GLY A 85 9.76 -7.91 6.27
CA GLY A 85 10.91 -7.76 7.15
C GLY A 85 10.96 -6.39 7.82
N THR A 86 12.01 -5.63 7.53
CA THR A 86 12.24 -4.28 8.07
C THR A 86 11.67 -3.16 7.22
N ILE A 87 10.94 -3.47 6.14
CA ILE A 87 10.36 -2.46 5.25
C ILE A 87 9.04 -1.95 5.83
N PRO A 88 8.91 -0.64 6.11
CA PRO A 88 7.66 -0.05 6.56
C PRO A 88 6.56 -0.14 5.50
N LEU A 89 5.33 -0.39 5.95
CA LEU A 89 4.13 -0.43 5.11
C LEU A 89 3.05 0.51 5.67
N SER A 90 2.74 1.56 4.91
CA SER A 90 1.62 2.47 5.20
C SER A 90 0.46 2.15 4.26
N ILE A 91 -0.70 1.81 4.83
CA ILE A 91 -1.90 1.42 4.11
C ILE A 91 -2.94 2.54 4.25
N LEU A 92 -3.18 3.30 3.19
CA LEU A 92 -4.25 4.27 3.14
C LEU A 92 -5.53 3.58 2.64
N TYR A 93 -6.60 3.69 3.43
CA TYR A 93 -7.88 3.07 3.14
C TYR A 93 -9.03 4.05 3.40
N SER A 94 -10.20 3.78 2.81
CA SER A 94 -11.41 4.59 3.01
C SER A 94 -12.62 3.70 3.23
N ALA A 95 -13.52 4.13 4.12
CA ALA A 95 -14.84 3.52 4.26
C ALA A 95 -15.75 3.86 3.07
N SER A 96 -15.48 4.98 2.39
CA SER A 96 -16.21 5.46 1.21
C SER A 96 -15.64 4.97 -0.12
N ASP A 97 -14.65 4.05 -0.09
CA ASP A 97 -14.12 3.41 -1.29
C ASP A 97 -15.16 2.42 -1.85
N GLY A 98 -15.83 2.80 -2.92
CA GLY A 98 -16.90 1.98 -3.53
C GLY A 98 -16.42 0.71 -4.25
N LEU A 99 -15.11 0.48 -4.39
CA LEU A 99 -14.53 -0.66 -5.09
C LEU A 99 -13.83 -1.65 -4.15
N VAL A 100 -13.12 -1.15 -3.15
CA VAL A 100 -12.39 -1.96 -2.17
C VAL A 100 -12.90 -1.64 -0.78
N SER A 101 -13.61 -2.58 -0.17
CA SER A 101 -14.13 -2.39 1.18
C SER A 101 -12.98 -2.25 2.20
N SER A 102 -13.20 -1.48 3.26
CA SER A 102 -12.22 -1.26 4.32
C SER A 102 -11.73 -2.56 4.97
N HIS A 103 -12.61 -3.57 5.10
CA HIS A 103 -12.25 -4.89 5.66
C HIS A 103 -11.20 -5.64 4.82
N ILE A 104 -11.17 -5.38 3.52
CA ILE A 104 -10.22 -6.02 2.60
C ILE A 104 -8.95 -5.18 2.45
N ALA A 105 -9.09 -3.87 2.58
CA ALA A 105 -7.96 -2.93 2.48
C ALA A 105 -7.08 -2.93 3.74
N VAL A 106 -7.67 -3.13 4.92
CA VAL A 106 -6.98 -3.08 6.21
C VAL A 106 -6.28 -4.40 6.51
N LYS A 107 -5.10 -4.33 7.08
CA LYS A 107 -4.39 -5.49 7.63
C LYS A 107 -4.42 -5.44 9.16
N GLU A 108 -4.98 -6.46 9.78
CA GLU A 108 -4.98 -6.59 11.24
C GLU A 108 -3.58 -6.81 11.83
N ALA A 109 -2.64 -7.26 11.02
CA ALA A 109 -1.23 -7.44 11.40
C ALA A 109 -0.52 -6.15 11.87
N CYS A 110 -1.16 -4.97 11.73
CA CYS A 110 -0.68 -3.72 12.34
C CYS A 110 -0.47 -3.83 13.86
N LYS A 111 -1.25 -4.68 14.52
CA LYS A 111 -1.10 -4.92 15.96
C LYS A 111 0.16 -5.72 16.32
N GLN A 112 0.76 -6.38 15.32
CA GLN A 112 1.88 -7.30 15.49
C GLN A 112 3.21 -6.74 14.95
N SER A 113 3.17 -5.69 14.13
CA SER A 113 4.37 -5.10 13.54
C SER A 113 4.38 -3.59 13.73
N PRO A 114 5.41 -3.03 14.38
CA PRO A 114 5.55 -1.59 14.57
C PRO A 114 5.81 -0.84 13.24
N LEU A 115 6.15 -1.57 12.18
CA LEU A 115 6.45 -1.03 10.86
C LEU A 115 5.26 -1.12 9.89
N LEU A 116 4.07 -1.48 10.39
CA LEU A 116 2.86 -1.56 9.59
C LEU A 116 1.77 -0.68 10.20
N GLU A 117 1.16 0.17 9.40
CA GLU A 117 0.08 1.07 9.82
C GLU A 117 -1.09 1.08 8.83
N ASN A 118 -2.30 1.27 9.34
CA ASN A 118 -3.49 1.56 8.57
C ASN A 118 -3.91 3.00 8.83
N ILE A 119 -4.02 3.81 7.76
CA ILE A 119 -4.36 5.23 7.82
C ILE A 119 -5.68 5.44 7.10
N HIS A 120 -6.70 5.87 7.84
CA HIS A 120 -8.00 6.20 7.26
C HIS A 120 -7.96 7.55 6.56
N VAL A 121 -8.50 7.60 5.33
CA VAL A 121 -8.66 8.81 4.52
C VAL A 121 -10.03 8.78 3.85
N GLU A 122 -10.86 9.79 4.07
CA GLU A 122 -12.13 9.89 3.34
C GLU A 122 -11.88 10.14 1.85
N SER A 123 -12.14 9.12 1.03
CA SER A 123 -11.91 9.18 -0.42
C SER A 123 -12.72 8.12 -1.16
N SER A 124 -13.15 8.42 -2.37
CA SER A 124 -13.54 7.37 -3.32
C SER A 124 -12.30 6.65 -3.85
N HIS A 125 -12.46 5.49 -4.46
CA HIS A 125 -11.35 4.71 -5.01
C HIS A 125 -10.47 5.51 -5.99
N LEU A 126 -11.08 6.16 -6.97
CA LEU A 126 -10.38 7.02 -7.93
C LEU A 126 -9.87 8.31 -7.27
N GLY A 127 -10.59 8.80 -6.26
CA GLY A 127 -10.25 10.01 -5.54
C GLY A 127 -8.90 9.96 -4.84
N PHE A 128 -8.43 8.80 -4.41
CA PHE A 128 -7.14 8.66 -3.73
C PHE A 128 -5.97 9.33 -4.47
N THR A 129 -6.00 9.31 -5.80
CA THR A 129 -4.91 9.84 -6.63
C THR A 129 -4.82 11.36 -6.65
N CYS A 130 -5.88 12.05 -6.26
CA CYS A 130 -5.96 13.53 -6.22
C CYS A 130 -6.50 14.08 -4.90
N ASN A 131 -6.73 13.24 -3.90
CA ASN A 131 -7.20 13.67 -2.58
C ASN A 131 -6.07 14.41 -1.83
N PRO A 132 -6.28 15.68 -1.44
CA PRO A 132 -5.24 16.48 -0.78
C PRO A 132 -4.71 15.83 0.51
N MET A 133 -5.59 15.20 1.31
CA MET A 133 -5.19 14.53 2.55
C MET A 133 -4.34 13.28 2.24
N ALA A 134 -4.71 12.49 1.24
CA ALA A 134 -3.90 11.34 0.82
C ALA A 134 -2.52 11.80 0.32
N LEU A 135 -2.45 12.86 -0.48
CA LEU A 135 -1.20 13.42 -0.97
C LEU A 135 -0.34 13.97 0.18
N TYR A 136 -0.95 14.64 1.16
CA TYR A 136 -0.26 15.12 2.35
C TYR A 136 0.34 13.96 3.15
N ILE A 137 -0.44 12.90 3.40
CA ILE A 137 0.04 11.71 4.11
C ILE A 137 1.18 11.04 3.35
N ILE A 138 1.06 10.91 2.02
CA ILE A 138 2.15 10.37 1.19
C ILE A 138 3.42 11.21 1.36
N ALA A 139 3.31 12.53 1.29
CA ALA A 139 4.46 13.44 1.47
C ALA A 139 5.09 13.28 2.85
N ASP A 140 4.27 13.20 3.91
CA ASP A 140 4.73 12.97 5.28
C ASP A 140 5.47 11.62 5.39
N ARG A 141 4.91 10.54 4.81
CA ARG A 141 5.59 9.24 4.82
C ARG A 141 6.91 9.26 4.03
N LEU A 142 6.94 9.93 2.90
CA LEU A 142 8.16 10.09 2.10
C LEU A 142 9.24 10.93 2.81
N ALA A 143 8.84 11.88 3.65
CA ALA A 143 9.74 12.70 4.44
C ALA A 143 10.34 11.99 5.65
N GLN A 144 9.81 10.82 6.05
CA GLN A 144 10.34 10.06 7.19
C GLN A 144 11.80 9.66 6.94
N PRO A 145 12.66 9.74 7.97
CA PRO A 145 14.01 9.22 7.87
C PRO A 145 13.96 7.69 7.68
N GLU A 146 14.95 7.13 7.02
CA GLU A 146 15.07 5.70 6.82
C GLU A 146 15.30 4.95 8.14
N ILE A 147 16.00 5.61 9.07
CA ILE A 147 16.22 5.14 10.43
C ILE A 147 15.22 5.85 11.34
N ASN A 148 14.61 5.13 12.28
CA ASN A 148 13.60 5.65 13.22
C ASN A 148 12.26 6.03 12.57
N TRP A 149 11.79 5.21 11.64
CA TRP A 149 10.43 5.35 11.11
C TRP A 149 9.40 5.34 12.26
N GLN A 150 8.44 6.28 12.20
CA GLN A 150 7.37 6.43 13.17
C GLN A 150 6.01 6.29 12.49
N PRO A 151 5.03 5.61 13.10
CA PRO A 151 3.68 5.57 12.58
C PRO A 151 3.11 6.98 12.40
N TYR A 152 2.27 7.14 11.36
CA TYR A 152 1.52 8.37 11.14
C TYR A 152 0.63 8.65 12.34
N ARG A 153 0.86 9.76 12.98
CA ARG A 153 -0.06 10.27 14.00
C ARG A 153 -0.90 11.34 13.33
N HIS A 154 -2.22 11.17 13.37
CA HIS A 154 -3.17 12.21 12.97
C HIS A 154 -2.94 13.41 13.90
N ARG A 155 -1.81 14.04 13.74
CA ARG A 155 -1.42 15.19 14.53
C ARG A 155 -1.97 16.44 13.86
N GLN A 156 -2.74 17.23 14.65
CA GLN A 156 -2.52 18.68 14.75
C GLN A 156 -2.00 19.46 13.50
N ALA A 157 -1.81 18.78 12.37
CA ALA A 157 -1.34 19.37 11.13
C ALA A 157 -2.25 20.52 10.63
N VAL A 158 -3.51 20.55 11.07
CA VAL A 158 -4.41 21.69 10.83
C VAL A 158 -4.05 22.86 11.74
N HIS A 159 -3.55 22.60 12.95
CA HIS A 159 -3.19 23.67 13.88
C HIS A 159 -1.84 24.34 13.48
N ASP A 160 -0.87 23.52 13.00
CA ASP A 160 0.45 24.03 12.62
C ASP A 160 0.45 24.74 11.24
N LEU A 161 -0.61 24.54 10.42
CA LEU A 161 -0.82 25.27 9.17
C LEU A 161 -1.61 26.57 9.37
N LEU A 162 -2.25 26.76 10.53
CA LEU A 162 -3.07 27.93 10.85
C LEU A 162 -2.44 28.82 11.95
N SER A 163 -1.31 28.43 12.48
CA SER A 163 -0.47 29.21 13.41
C SER A 163 0.74 29.79 12.71
#